data_cee3b36c330547e5b6c573d70881bafa
#
_entry.id   cee3b36c330547e5b6c573d70881bafa
#
_cell.length_a   1.000
_cell.length_b   1.000
_cell.length_c   1.000
_cell.angle_alpha   90.00
_cell.angle_beta   90.00
_cell.angle_gamma   90.00
#
_symmetry.space_group_name_H-M   'P 1'
#
loop_
_entity.id
_entity.type
_entity.pdbx_description
1 polymer ?
#
loop_
_entity_poly.entity_id
_entity_poly.type
_entity_poly.pdbx_seq_one_letter_code
_entity_poly.pdbx_strand_id
1 'polypeptide(L)'
;FFDGFRTSHEIQKIEALDYEELRPLVDMDALRAFRRSSLNPEHPATRGTTVNPDIFFQCREACNEKVSSIPEAVEHYMAEISKLTGREYKLFNYYGAPDAERVIVLMGSAAETAKEAIDHLTARGEKVGLLNVHLYRPFAADKFLVAIPKTCRKLAVLDRTKEPGAMGEPLYQDICSVYKELDSDMVIVGGRYGLSSKDTTPGQIIAVLDNLKQDKPKNNFTVGIVDDVTHTSLDVTCEIDTSPAGQTSAEFWGMGSDGTVGANKNSIKIIGHATDLYCQAYFVYDSK
;
A
#
# COMPACT_ATOMS: atom_id res chain seq x y z
N PHE A 1 0.20 5.68 -5.56
CA PHE A 1 -0.80 4.64 -5.21
C PHE A 1 -2.00 5.29 -4.51
N PHE A 2 -3.19 4.86 -4.85
CA PHE A 2 -4.43 5.36 -4.28
C PHE A 2 -5.26 4.18 -3.76
N ASP A 3 -5.42 4.07 -2.46
CA ASP A 3 -6.27 3.08 -1.79
C ASP A 3 -7.68 3.67 -1.61
N GLY A 4 -8.29 3.96 -2.75
CA GLY A 4 -9.33 4.94 -2.90
C GLY A 4 -10.58 4.73 -2.09
N PHE A 5 -11.14 3.53 -2.10
CA PHE A 5 -12.42 3.32 -1.43
C PHE A 5 -12.26 3.44 0.09
N ARG A 6 -11.27 2.78 0.66
CA ARG A 6 -11.03 2.79 2.10
C ARG A 6 -10.73 4.22 2.60
N THR A 7 -9.72 4.86 2.02
CA THR A 7 -9.29 6.19 2.45
C THR A 7 -10.31 7.28 2.15
N SER A 8 -11.14 7.14 1.11
CA SER A 8 -12.18 8.11 0.80
C SER A 8 -13.40 8.02 1.74
N HIS A 9 -13.56 6.91 2.47
CA HIS A 9 -14.64 6.67 3.41
C HIS A 9 -14.20 6.78 4.88
N GLU A 10 -13.00 7.23 5.10
CA GLU A 10 -12.48 7.53 6.44
C GLU A 10 -12.53 9.03 6.72
N ILE A 11 -12.68 9.38 7.98
CA ILE A 11 -12.45 10.72 8.51
C ILE A 11 -11.60 10.61 9.75
N GLN A 12 -10.52 11.40 9.80
CA GLN A 12 -9.59 11.41 10.92
C GLN A 12 -8.97 12.78 11.10
N LYS A 13 -8.51 13.06 12.31
CA LYS A 13 -7.70 14.25 12.60
C LYS A 13 -6.29 13.99 12.09
N ILE A 14 -5.80 14.86 11.23
CA ILE A 14 -4.45 14.80 10.67
C ILE A 14 -3.69 16.09 10.95
N GLU A 15 -2.38 16.00 10.97
CA GLU A 15 -1.46 17.12 10.88
C GLU A 15 -1.09 17.32 9.41
N ALA A 16 -1.34 18.50 8.88
CA ALA A 16 -1.08 18.84 7.49
C ALA A 16 0.11 19.79 7.39
N LEU A 17 1.04 19.50 6.48
CA LEU A 17 2.12 20.42 6.13
C LEU A 17 1.53 21.65 5.42
N ASP A 18 2.02 22.84 5.75
CA ASP A 18 1.61 24.08 5.08
C ASP A 18 2.46 24.38 3.84
N TYR A 19 2.08 25.43 3.12
CA TYR A 19 2.80 25.82 1.91
C TYR A 19 4.20 26.41 2.18
N GLU A 20 4.43 26.99 3.36
CA GLU A 20 5.74 27.53 3.75
C GLU A 20 6.73 26.39 3.99
N GLU A 21 6.28 25.29 4.60
CA GLU A 21 7.06 24.08 4.81
C GLU A 21 7.37 23.36 3.50
N LEU A 22 6.43 23.33 2.55
CA LEU A 22 6.58 22.64 1.27
C LEU A 22 7.36 23.44 0.23
N ARG A 23 7.37 24.77 0.32
CA ARG A 23 7.97 25.66 -0.66
C ARG A 23 9.45 25.39 -0.94
N PRO A 24 10.31 25.09 0.05
CA PRO A 24 11.72 24.78 -0.19
C PRO A 24 11.95 23.51 -1.03
N LEU A 25 10.95 22.60 -1.07
CA LEU A 25 11.02 21.35 -1.83
C LEU A 25 10.68 21.52 -3.30
N VAL A 26 10.13 22.67 -3.70
CA VAL A 26 9.70 22.92 -5.08
C VAL A 26 10.86 23.45 -5.90
N ASP A 27 11.24 22.73 -6.96
CA ASP A 27 12.13 23.27 -8.00
C ASP A 27 11.40 24.33 -8.82
N MET A 28 11.58 25.59 -8.39
CA MET A 28 10.92 26.75 -9.03
C MET A 28 11.40 27.01 -10.44
N ASP A 29 12.63 26.60 -10.80
CA ASP A 29 13.15 26.79 -12.15
C ASP A 29 12.57 25.76 -13.11
N ALA A 30 12.46 24.50 -12.69
CA ALA A 30 11.74 23.47 -13.44
C ALA A 30 10.26 23.86 -13.62
N LEU A 31 9.60 24.40 -12.59
CA LEU A 31 8.21 24.88 -12.67
C LEU A 31 8.08 26.04 -13.67
N ARG A 32 8.97 27.01 -13.64
CA ARG A 32 8.99 28.12 -14.60
C ARG A 32 9.26 27.63 -16.02
N ALA A 33 10.18 26.70 -16.21
CA ALA A 33 10.47 26.10 -17.51
C ALA A 33 9.24 25.37 -18.06
N PHE A 34 8.57 24.58 -17.22
CA PHE A 34 7.32 23.92 -17.58
C PHE A 34 6.23 24.92 -18.00
N ARG A 35 6.03 25.98 -17.22
CA ARG A 35 5.03 27.03 -17.53
C ARG A 35 5.33 27.78 -18.82
N ARG A 36 6.62 28.05 -19.13
CA ARG A 36 7.02 28.66 -20.40
C ARG A 36 6.67 27.84 -21.62
N SER A 37 6.58 26.52 -21.48
CA SER A 37 6.16 25.61 -22.56
C SER A 37 4.64 25.43 -22.69
N SER A 38 3.85 26.20 -21.95
CA SER A 38 2.38 26.25 -22.10
C SER A 38 1.99 27.04 -23.37
N LEU A 39 0.68 27.05 -23.70
CA LEU A 39 0.15 27.81 -24.81
C LEU A 39 0.62 29.28 -24.73
N ASN A 40 1.56 29.62 -25.61
CA ASN A 40 2.12 30.95 -25.71
C ASN A 40 2.32 31.28 -27.19
N PRO A 41 1.55 32.25 -27.75
CA PRO A 41 1.64 32.63 -29.16
C PRO A 41 3.04 33.10 -29.59
N GLU A 42 3.80 33.75 -28.66
CA GLU A 42 5.14 34.24 -28.92
C GLU A 42 6.20 33.10 -28.93
N HIS A 43 5.90 32.00 -28.27
CA HIS A 43 6.78 30.82 -28.18
C HIS A 43 5.95 29.54 -28.32
N PRO A 44 5.42 29.23 -29.52
CA PRO A 44 4.58 28.08 -29.72
C PRO A 44 5.34 26.79 -29.49
N ALA A 45 4.76 25.88 -28.74
CA ALA A 45 5.29 24.52 -28.51
C ALA A 45 4.25 23.49 -28.91
N THR A 46 4.66 22.52 -29.74
CA THR A 46 3.81 21.41 -30.14
C THR A 46 3.96 20.26 -29.14
N ARG A 47 2.84 19.78 -28.62
CA ARG A 47 2.79 18.60 -27.78
C ARG A 47 1.68 17.68 -28.25
N GLY A 48 1.97 16.38 -28.31
CA GLY A 48 0.99 15.39 -28.71
C GLY A 48 0.62 15.56 -30.18
N THR A 49 1.33 14.91 -31.05
CA THR A 49 1.01 14.75 -32.46
C THR A 49 0.52 13.33 -32.69
N THR A 50 -0.12 13.07 -33.84
CA THR A 50 -0.35 11.72 -34.30
C THR A 50 0.99 11.03 -34.53
N VAL A 51 1.21 9.95 -33.83
CA VAL A 51 2.42 9.14 -33.94
C VAL A 51 2.05 7.84 -34.63
N ASN A 52 2.53 7.65 -35.83
CA ASN A 52 2.21 6.50 -36.69
C ASN A 52 3.16 5.31 -36.38
N PRO A 53 2.86 4.10 -36.90
CA PRO A 53 3.62 2.88 -36.63
C PRO A 53 5.12 2.97 -36.94
N ASP A 54 5.52 3.84 -37.84
CA ASP A 54 6.93 4.07 -38.23
C ASP A 54 7.80 4.62 -37.12
N ILE A 55 7.23 5.40 -36.19
CA ILE A 55 7.97 6.04 -35.08
C ILE A 55 7.39 5.77 -33.68
N PHE A 56 6.15 5.25 -33.57
CA PHE A 56 5.47 5.08 -32.27
C PHE A 56 6.30 4.25 -31.28
N PHE A 57 6.82 3.11 -31.74
CA PHE A 57 7.57 2.20 -30.87
C PHE A 57 8.86 2.86 -30.34
N GLN A 58 9.63 3.56 -31.19
CA GLN A 58 10.80 4.29 -30.78
C GLN A 58 10.48 5.41 -29.77
N CYS A 59 9.36 6.12 -29.97
CA CYS A 59 8.93 7.14 -29.01
C CYS A 59 8.58 6.53 -27.64
N ARG A 60 8.02 5.32 -27.62
CA ARG A 60 7.73 4.60 -26.36
C ARG A 60 9.03 4.18 -25.65
N GLU A 61 9.99 3.63 -26.38
CA GLU A 61 11.29 3.24 -25.82
C GLU A 61 12.12 4.44 -25.34
N ALA A 62 12.03 5.58 -26.01
CA ALA A 62 12.72 6.81 -25.61
C ALA A 62 12.31 7.35 -24.23
N CYS A 63 11.21 6.87 -23.66
CA CYS A 63 10.78 7.23 -22.31
C CYS A 63 11.55 6.47 -21.21
N ASN A 64 12.23 5.36 -21.55
CA ASN A 64 12.82 4.44 -20.56
C ASN A 64 13.83 5.10 -19.67
N GLU A 65 14.71 5.96 -20.22
CA GLU A 65 15.72 6.68 -19.44
C GLU A 65 15.07 7.55 -18.33
N LYS A 66 14.03 8.31 -18.69
CA LYS A 66 13.33 9.16 -17.74
C LYS A 66 12.56 8.36 -16.70
N VAL A 67 11.91 7.26 -17.12
CA VAL A 67 11.19 6.37 -16.20
C VAL A 67 12.17 5.73 -15.22
N SER A 68 13.35 5.30 -15.68
CA SER A 68 14.37 4.68 -14.84
C SER A 68 14.97 5.64 -13.79
N SER A 69 14.92 6.95 -14.00
CA SER A 69 15.42 7.95 -13.03
C SER A 69 14.39 8.31 -11.93
N ILE A 70 13.13 7.89 -12.06
CA ILE A 70 12.06 8.21 -11.10
C ILE A 70 12.35 7.70 -9.68
N PRO A 71 12.84 6.46 -9.45
CA PRO A 71 13.08 5.97 -8.11
C PRO A 71 14.02 6.85 -7.29
N GLU A 72 15.10 7.32 -7.88
CA GLU A 72 16.07 8.21 -7.21
C GLU A 72 15.44 9.56 -6.84
N ALA A 73 14.65 10.14 -7.75
CA ALA A 73 13.92 11.37 -7.48
C ALA A 73 12.90 11.19 -6.34
N VAL A 74 12.17 10.06 -6.33
CA VAL A 74 11.22 9.75 -5.26
C VAL A 74 11.93 9.54 -3.92
N GLU A 75 13.04 8.80 -3.89
CA GLU A 75 13.85 8.63 -2.66
C GLU A 75 14.33 9.99 -2.11
N HIS A 76 14.79 10.88 -2.97
CA HIS A 76 15.20 12.23 -2.57
C HIS A 76 14.04 12.96 -1.85
N TYR A 77 12.88 13.05 -2.48
CA TYR A 77 11.75 13.75 -1.87
C TYR A 77 11.18 13.03 -0.64
N MET A 78 11.18 11.70 -0.61
CA MET A 78 10.83 10.94 0.58
C MET A 78 11.76 11.29 1.76
N ALA A 79 13.07 11.43 1.52
CA ALA A 79 14.02 11.83 2.55
C ALA A 79 13.74 13.25 3.06
N GLU A 80 13.42 14.20 2.17
CA GLU A 80 13.08 15.57 2.56
C GLU A 80 11.78 15.62 3.38
N ILE A 81 10.73 14.92 2.95
CA ILE A 81 9.47 14.82 3.71
C ILE A 81 9.69 14.11 5.05
N SER A 82 10.56 13.10 5.11
CA SER A 82 10.92 12.43 6.37
C SER A 82 11.52 13.42 7.38
N LYS A 83 12.35 14.35 6.93
CA LYS A 83 12.92 15.41 7.81
C LYS A 83 11.83 16.34 8.36
N LEU A 84 10.86 16.69 7.54
CA LEU A 84 9.76 17.59 7.95
C LEU A 84 8.80 16.92 8.94
N THR A 85 8.48 15.66 8.69
CA THR A 85 7.43 14.96 9.46
C THR A 85 7.96 14.14 10.64
N GLY A 86 9.27 13.90 10.70
CA GLY A 86 9.87 12.98 11.66
C GLY A 86 9.53 11.50 11.42
N ARG A 87 8.92 11.17 10.27
CA ARG A 87 8.57 9.80 9.88
C ARG A 87 9.54 9.30 8.80
N GLU A 88 9.83 8.01 8.81
CA GLU A 88 10.72 7.43 7.80
C GLU A 88 9.92 6.97 6.57
N TYR A 89 10.17 7.59 5.42
CA TYR A 89 9.61 7.20 4.13
C TYR A 89 10.72 6.68 3.20
N LYS A 90 10.49 5.49 2.65
CA LYS A 90 11.36 4.83 1.64
C LYS A 90 10.49 4.25 0.54
N LEU A 91 11.10 3.90 -0.59
CA LEU A 91 10.39 3.19 -1.68
C LEU A 91 9.76 1.87 -1.18
N PHE A 92 10.47 1.21 -0.27
CA PHE A 92 10.07 -0.01 0.44
C PHE A 92 10.40 0.16 1.91
N ASN A 93 9.40 0.18 2.78
CA ASN A 93 9.60 0.22 4.22
C ASN A 93 9.45 -1.18 4.81
N TYR A 94 10.51 -1.66 5.42
CA TYR A 94 10.49 -2.92 6.16
C TYR A 94 10.08 -2.69 7.62
N TYR A 95 9.28 -3.62 8.16
CA TYR A 95 8.86 -3.62 9.55
C TYR A 95 8.84 -5.06 10.10
N GLY A 96 9.34 -5.30 11.30
CA GLY A 96 9.33 -6.59 11.99
C GLY A 96 10.70 -7.10 12.40
N ALA A 97 10.84 -8.41 12.56
CA ALA A 97 12.08 -9.02 13.02
C ALA A 97 13.21 -8.80 12.02
N PRO A 98 14.41 -8.34 12.44
CA PRO A 98 15.53 -8.09 11.53
C PRO A 98 16.06 -9.36 10.86
N ASP A 99 15.78 -10.51 11.46
CA ASP A 99 16.12 -11.84 10.97
C ASP A 99 14.88 -12.64 10.52
N ALA A 100 13.87 -11.94 10.00
CA ALA A 100 12.63 -12.57 9.54
C ALA A 100 12.90 -13.64 8.46
N GLU A 101 12.24 -14.77 8.61
CA GLU A 101 12.27 -15.89 7.66
C GLU A 101 11.05 -15.89 6.74
N ARG A 102 9.98 -15.25 7.17
CA ARG A 102 8.70 -15.11 6.46
C ARG A 102 8.29 -13.63 6.42
N VAL A 103 8.04 -13.13 5.22
CA VAL A 103 7.70 -11.71 5.04
C VAL A 103 6.43 -11.58 4.19
N ILE A 104 5.54 -10.71 4.60
CA ILE A 104 4.41 -10.26 3.79
C ILE A 104 4.84 -9.04 3.00
N VAL A 105 4.47 -8.98 1.73
CA VAL A 105 4.65 -7.79 0.88
C VAL A 105 3.28 -7.30 0.46
N LEU A 106 3.00 -6.03 0.68
CA LEU A 106 1.73 -5.41 0.31
C LEU A 106 1.87 -3.89 0.10
N MET A 107 0.79 -3.26 -0.31
CA MET A 107 0.67 -1.81 -0.52
C MET A 107 -0.56 -1.26 0.21
N GLY A 108 -0.47 0.00 0.62
CA GLY A 108 -1.61 0.78 1.07
C GLY A 108 -2.00 0.57 2.53
N SER A 109 -3.25 0.83 2.85
CA SER A 109 -3.76 0.96 4.23
C SER A 109 -3.66 -0.32 5.07
N ALA A 110 -3.65 -1.50 4.44
CA ALA A 110 -3.49 -2.77 5.15
C ALA A 110 -2.12 -2.93 5.83
N ALA A 111 -1.15 -2.06 5.51
CA ALA A 111 0.16 -2.09 6.16
C ALA A 111 0.06 -1.85 7.68
N GLU A 112 -0.82 -0.95 8.11
CA GLU A 112 -1.00 -0.67 9.55
C GLU A 112 -1.61 -1.88 10.28
N THR A 113 -2.63 -2.51 9.68
CA THR A 113 -3.18 -3.78 10.20
C THR A 113 -2.12 -4.89 10.25
N ALA A 114 -1.25 -4.95 9.23
CA ALA A 114 -0.19 -5.95 9.20
C ALA A 114 0.87 -5.71 10.29
N LYS A 115 1.19 -4.47 10.64
CA LYS A 115 2.10 -4.15 11.74
C LYS A 115 1.59 -4.70 13.07
N GLU A 116 0.31 -4.53 13.38
CA GLU A 116 -0.31 -5.08 14.59
C GLU A 116 -0.14 -6.62 14.67
N ALA A 117 -0.37 -7.31 13.55
CA ALA A 117 -0.17 -8.76 13.49
C ALA A 117 1.31 -9.15 13.66
N ILE A 118 2.23 -8.39 13.06
CA ILE A 118 3.68 -8.61 13.16
C ILE A 118 4.13 -8.41 14.62
N ASP A 119 3.70 -7.34 15.29
CA ASP A 119 4.04 -7.08 16.69
C ASP A 119 3.55 -8.19 17.60
N HIS A 120 2.31 -8.64 17.39
CA HIS A 120 1.75 -9.76 18.14
C HIS A 120 2.57 -11.05 17.98
N LEU A 121 3.04 -11.36 16.78
CA LEU A 121 3.82 -12.57 16.49
C LEU A 121 5.29 -12.44 16.93
N THR A 122 5.92 -11.30 16.71
CA THR A 122 7.31 -11.06 17.12
C THR A 122 7.46 -11.03 18.64
N ALA A 123 6.46 -10.51 19.37
CA ALA A 123 6.42 -10.62 20.84
C ALA A 123 6.38 -12.07 21.35
N ARG A 124 6.00 -13.02 20.49
CA ARG A 124 6.01 -14.47 20.76
C ARG A 124 7.25 -15.17 20.22
N GLY A 125 8.25 -14.41 19.74
CA GLY A 125 9.49 -14.92 19.20
C GLY A 125 9.42 -15.42 17.76
N GLU A 126 8.35 -15.12 17.02
CA GLU A 126 8.28 -15.47 15.61
C GLU A 126 9.10 -14.52 14.73
N LYS A 127 9.81 -15.09 13.76
CA LYS A 127 10.67 -14.38 12.81
C LYS A 127 9.86 -13.98 11.57
N VAL A 128 9.06 -12.93 11.73
CA VAL A 128 8.17 -12.46 10.69
C VAL A 128 8.36 -10.97 10.43
N GLY A 129 7.99 -10.53 9.23
CA GLY A 129 8.07 -9.13 8.85
C GLY A 129 7.09 -8.76 7.75
N LEU A 130 7.01 -7.47 7.54
CA LEU A 130 6.23 -6.79 6.52
C LEU A 130 7.16 -5.95 5.65
N LEU A 131 6.99 -5.99 4.36
CA LEU A 131 7.53 -5.00 3.43
C LEU A 131 6.37 -4.20 2.81
N ASN A 132 6.29 -2.93 3.16
CA ASN A 132 5.30 -2.01 2.60
C ASN A 132 5.88 -1.33 1.36
N VAL A 133 5.21 -1.50 0.20
CA VAL A 133 5.62 -0.92 -1.08
C VAL A 133 4.98 0.45 -1.24
N HIS A 134 5.79 1.50 -1.29
CA HIS A 134 5.33 2.88 -1.53
C HIS A 134 5.49 3.30 -2.99
N LEU A 135 6.56 2.87 -3.67
CA LEU A 135 6.71 3.08 -5.11
C LEU A 135 6.54 1.75 -5.85
N TYR A 136 5.37 1.57 -6.46
CA TYR A 136 5.08 0.36 -7.24
C TYR A 136 5.59 0.45 -8.68
N ARG A 137 5.50 1.61 -9.32
CA ARG A 137 5.96 1.85 -10.70
C ARG A 137 6.76 3.15 -10.81
N PRO A 138 7.96 3.12 -11.42
CA PRO A 138 8.68 1.91 -11.87
C PRO A 138 9.11 1.04 -10.69
N PHE A 139 9.13 -0.29 -10.87
CA PHE A 139 9.53 -1.22 -9.81
C PHE A 139 11.05 -1.24 -9.67
N ALA A 140 11.57 -0.71 -8.58
CA ALA A 140 13.01 -0.66 -8.29
C ALA A 140 13.47 -1.98 -7.64
N ALA A 141 13.76 -2.99 -8.48
CA ALA A 141 14.06 -4.36 -8.04
C ALA A 141 15.27 -4.44 -7.11
N ASP A 142 16.32 -3.67 -7.38
CA ASP A 142 17.53 -3.58 -6.56
C ASP A 142 17.22 -3.07 -5.15
N LYS A 143 16.41 -2.02 -5.03
CA LYS A 143 15.96 -1.44 -3.75
C LYS A 143 15.04 -2.39 -2.98
N PHE A 144 14.15 -3.08 -3.70
CA PHE A 144 13.28 -4.10 -3.13
C PHE A 144 14.11 -5.22 -2.50
N LEU A 145 15.09 -5.76 -3.21
CA LEU A 145 15.94 -6.85 -2.73
C LEU A 145 16.79 -6.45 -1.51
N VAL A 146 17.27 -5.21 -1.47
CA VAL A 146 18.00 -4.68 -0.31
C VAL A 146 17.10 -4.55 0.93
N ALA A 147 15.82 -4.25 0.75
CA ALA A 147 14.87 -4.07 1.84
C ALA A 147 14.40 -5.40 2.47
N ILE A 148 14.53 -6.52 1.79
CA ILE A 148 14.18 -7.85 2.31
C ILE A 148 15.30 -8.38 3.21
N PRO A 149 15.00 -8.88 4.43
CA PRO A 149 16.01 -9.55 5.27
C PRO A 149 16.68 -10.73 4.57
N LYS A 150 18.00 -10.83 4.69
CA LYS A 150 18.77 -11.92 4.05
C LYS A 150 18.41 -13.33 4.55
N THR A 151 17.78 -13.39 5.70
CA THR A 151 17.26 -14.62 6.31
C THR A 151 15.92 -15.07 5.73
N CYS A 152 15.25 -14.19 4.99
CA CYS A 152 13.95 -14.48 4.40
C CYS A 152 14.03 -15.65 3.41
N ARG A 153 13.07 -16.56 3.50
CA ARG A 153 12.95 -17.74 2.63
C ARG A 153 11.57 -17.85 2.00
N LYS A 154 10.58 -17.19 2.58
CA LYS A 154 9.20 -17.29 2.12
C LYS A 154 8.54 -15.91 2.10
N LEU A 155 7.93 -15.57 0.96
CA LEU A 155 7.19 -14.33 0.75
C LEU A 155 5.71 -14.66 0.50
N ALA A 156 4.82 -13.92 1.15
CA ALA A 156 3.42 -13.82 0.76
C ALA A 156 3.17 -12.44 0.18
N VAL A 157 2.81 -12.37 -1.07
CA VAL A 157 2.51 -11.10 -1.76
C VAL A 157 1.00 -10.91 -1.78
N LEU A 158 0.53 -9.84 -1.18
CA LEU A 158 -0.88 -9.52 -1.07
C LEU A 158 -1.27 -8.40 -2.02
N ASP A 159 -2.16 -8.71 -2.92
CA ASP A 159 -2.75 -7.77 -3.86
C ASP A 159 -4.23 -7.53 -3.51
N ARG A 160 -4.62 -6.25 -3.45
CA ARG A 160 -6.01 -5.84 -3.23
C ARG A 160 -6.73 -5.67 -4.56
N THR A 161 -6.58 -6.67 -5.41
CA THR A 161 -7.22 -6.76 -6.73
C THR A 161 -7.46 -8.20 -7.11
N LYS A 162 -8.24 -8.41 -8.14
CA LYS A 162 -8.42 -9.70 -8.81
C LYS A 162 -8.32 -9.49 -10.30
N GLU A 163 -7.34 -10.13 -10.90
CA GLU A 163 -7.14 -10.15 -12.36
C GLU A 163 -7.72 -11.46 -12.94
N PRO A 164 -8.97 -11.47 -13.45
CA PRO A 164 -9.58 -12.68 -13.94
C PRO A 164 -8.80 -13.29 -15.10
N GLY A 165 -8.40 -14.58 -14.94
CA GLY A 165 -7.65 -15.30 -15.96
C GLY A 165 -6.13 -15.08 -15.92
N ALA A 166 -5.60 -14.20 -15.09
CA ALA A 166 -4.16 -14.06 -14.91
C ALA A 166 -3.59 -15.19 -14.05
N MET A 167 -2.28 -15.46 -14.21
CA MET A 167 -1.57 -16.46 -13.42
C MET A 167 -1.33 -16.01 -11.96
N GLY A 168 -1.53 -14.74 -11.69
CA GLY A 168 -1.42 -14.10 -10.38
C GLY A 168 -1.71 -12.61 -10.50
N GLU A 169 -1.76 -11.94 -9.38
CA GLU A 169 -2.04 -10.52 -9.31
C GLU A 169 -0.78 -9.67 -9.63
N PRO A 170 -0.90 -8.37 -9.96
CA PRO A 170 0.20 -7.61 -10.52
C PRO A 170 1.47 -7.55 -9.66
N LEU A 171 1.36 -7.23 -8.36
CA LEU A 171 2.53 -7.14 -7.48
C LEU A 171 3.20 -8.52 -7.32
N TYR A 172 2.40 -9.58 -7.17
CA TYR A 172 2.91 -10.94 -7.11
C TYR A 172 3.70 -11.31 -8.36
N GLN A 173 3.20 -10.99 -9.55
CA GLN A 173 3.89 -11.30 -10.81
C GLN A 173 5.20 -10.55 -10.95
N ASP A 174 5.25 -9.27 -10.57
CA ASP A 174 6.48 -8.48 -10.60
C ASP A 174 7.55 -9.06 -9.69
N ILE A 175 7.17 -9.44 -8.47
CA ILE A 175 8.11 -10.03 -7.49
C ILE A 175 8.58 -11.40 -7.96
N CYS A 176 7.70 -12.23 -8.52
CA CYS A 176 8.10 -13.49 -9.14
C CYS A 176 9.12 -13.28 -10.26
N SER A 177 8.92 -12.25 -11.10
CA SER A 177 9.85 -11.91 -12.18
C SER A 177 11.24 -11.52 -11.63
N VAL A 178 11.30 -10.70 -10.58
CA VAL A 178 12.55 -10.30 -9.94
C VAL A 178 13.33 -11.52 -9.44
N TYR A 179 12.67 -12.43 -8.72
CA TYR A 179 13.34 -13.62 -8.18
C TYR A 179 13.66 -14.67 -9.25
N LYS A 180 12.92 -14.71 -10.35
CA LYS A 180 13.24 -15.58 -11.49
C LYS A 180 14.56 -15.17 -12.15
N GLU A 181 14.84 -13.87 -12.27
CA GLU A 181 16.09 -13.38 -12.81
C GLU A 181 17.30 -13.74 -11.91
N LEU A 182 17.07 -13.94 -10.61
CA LEU A 182 18.11 -14.29 -9.65
C LEU A 182 18.36 -15.80 -9.54
N ASP A 183 17.57 -16.63 -10.22
CA ASP A 183 17.60 -18.10 -10.06
C ASP A 183 17.53 -18.54 -8.59
N SER A 184 16.60 -17.96 -7.85
CA SER A 184 16.50 -18.07 -6.39
C SER A 184 15.50 -19.14 -5.96
N ASP A 185 15.80 -19.85 -4.86
CA ASP A 185 14.92 -20.83 -4.20
C ASP A 185 13.85 -20.17 -3.30
N MET A 186 13.66 -18.87 -3.39
CA MET A 186 12.64 -18.15 -2.62
C MET A 186 11.24 -18.72 -2.90
N VAL A 187 10.55 -19.11 -1.85
CA VAL A 187 9.14 -19.53 -1.95
C VAL A 187 8.26 -18.27 -1.97
N ILE A 188 7.54 -18.05 -3.06
CA ILE A 188 6.68 -16.89 -3.23
C ILE A 188 5.26 -17.34 -3.49
N VAL A 189 4.32 -16.89 -2.67
CA VAL A 189 2.89 -17.14 -2.86
C VAL A 189 2.13 -15.83 -2.97
N GLY A 190 1.13 -15.79 -3.86
CA GLY A 190 0.23 -14.67 -4.04
C GLY A 190 -1.08 -14.86 -3.30
N GLY A 191 -1.66 -13.79 -2.80
CA GLY A 191 -2.94 -13.78 -2.15
C GLY A 191 -3.76 -12.53 -2.43
N ARG A 192 -5.07 -12.67 -2.41
CA ARG A 192 -6.05 -11.61 -2.62
C ARG A 192 -6.78 -11.30 -1.33
N TYR A 193 -6.96 -10.01 -1.05
CA TYR A 193 -7.64 -9.55 0.15
C TYR A 193 -8.42 -8.26 -0.12
N GLY A 194 -9.36 -7.92 0.74
CA GLY A 194 -9.92 -6.58 0.89
C GLY A 194 -10.60 -5.96 -0.32
N LEU A 195 -11.03 -6.75 -1.32
CA LEU A 195 -11.73 -6.22 -2.48
C LEU A 195 -13.01 -5.49 -2.06
N SER A 196 -13.33 -4.40 -2.77
CA SER A 196 -14.48 -3.54 -2.45
C SER A 196 -14.46 -3.04 -1.00
N SER A 197 -13.28 -2.74 -0.48
CA SER A 197 -13.05 -2.27 0.90
C SER A 197 -13.54 -3.22 1.99
N LYS A 198 -13.60 -4.51 1.70
CA LYS A 198 -13.85 -5.49 2.75
C LYS A 198 -12.76 -5.38 3.83
N ASP A 199 -13.18 -5.39 5.08
CA ASP A 199 -12.27 -5.26 6.20
C ASP A 199 -11.19 -6.33 6.21
N THR A 200 -9.98 -5.91 6.59
CA THR A 200 -8.83 -6.80 6.76
C THR A 200 -8.40 -6.72 8.21
N THR A 201 -8.50 -7.84 8.92
CA THR A 201 -8.18 -7.92 10.35
C THR A 201 -6.75 -8.42 10.59
N PRO A 202 -6.16 -8.13 11.76
CA PRO A 202 -4.87 -8.72 12.14
C PRO A 202 -4.88 -10.25 12.11
N GLY A 203 -6.00 -10.88 12.48
CA GLY A 203 -6.17 -12.34 12.40
C GLY A 203 -6.04 -12.87 10.97
N GLN A 204 -6.54 -12.15 9.98
CA GLN A 204 -6.36 -12.50 8.58
C GLN A 204 -4.90 -12.44 8.15
N ILE A 205 -4.15 -11.45 8.62
CA ILE A 205 -2.70 -11.32 8.37
C ILE A 205 -1.93 -12.48 9.05
N ILE A 206 -2.32 -12.85 10.27
CA ILE A 206 -1.77 -14.02 10.96
C ILE A 206 -2.01 -15.30 10.14
N ALA A 207 -3.22 -15.49 9.60
CA ALA A 207 -3.54 -16.66 8.75
C ALA A 207 -2.65 -16.73 7.50
N VAL A 208 -2.29 -15.58 6.90
CA VAL A 208 -1.34 -15.52 5.79
C VAL A 208 0.07 -15.97 6.21
N LEU A 209 0.54 -15.52 7.38
CA LEU A 209 1.85 -15.92 7.93
C LEU A 209 1.86 -17.39 8.35
N ASP A 210 0.75 -17.92 8.84
CA ASP A 210 0.59 -19.34 9.15
C ASP A 210 0.56 -20.20 7.88
N ASN A 211 -0.03 -19.71 6.80
CA ASN A 211 0.09 -20.38 5.49
C ASN A 211 1.57 -20.52 5.08
N LEU A 212 2.40 -19.51 5.31
CA LEU A 212 3.84 -19.60 5.03
C LEU A 212 4.60 -20.59 5.93
N LYS A 213 4.05 -21.03 7.07
CA LYS A 213 4.65 -22.10 7.90
C LYS A 213 4.59 -23.46 7.23
N GLN A 214 3.62 -23.66 6.34
CA GLN A 214 3.45 -24.96 5.67
C GLN A 214 4.64 -25.30 4.77
N ASP A 215 4.92 -26.57 4.60
CA ASP A 215 5.95 -27.04 3.65
C ASP A 215 5.59 -26.65 2.21
N LYS A 216 4.31 -26.72 1.89
CA LYS A 216 3.72 -26.28 0.61
C LYS A 216 2.63 -25.24 0.89
N PRO A 217 2.99 -23.96 1.00
CA PRO A 217 2.00 -22.92 1.23
C PRO A 217 1.00 -22.85 0.07
N LYS A 218 -0.26 -22.60 0.41
CA LYS A 218 -1.32 -22.35 -0.61
C LYS A 218 -0.96 -21.09 -1.39
N ASN A 219 -0.90 -21.20 -2.72
CA ASN A 219 -0.71 -20.09 -3.63
C ASN A 219 -2.04 -19.65 -4.23
N ASN A 220 -2.12 -18.42 -4.73
CA ASN A 220 -3.33 -17.82 -5.26
C ASN A 220 -4.52 -17.89 -4.29
N PHE A 221 -4.23 -17.75 -3.00
CA PHE A 221 -5.23 -17.82 -1.96
C PHE A 221 -6.08 -16.55 -1.87
N THR A 222 -7.20 -16.65 -1.17
CA THR A 222 -7.99 -15.52 -0.68
C THR A 222 -7.99 -15.51 0.84
N VAL A 223 -8.12 -14.35 1.44
CA VAL A 223 -8.30 -14.19 2.89
C VAL A 223 -9.40 -13.17 3.17
N GLY A 224 -10.16 -13.38 4.25
CA GLY A 224 -11.27 -12.53 4.64
C GLY A 224 -12.62 -12.88 3.99
N ILE A 225 -12.67 -13.93 3.18
CA ILE A 225 -13.90 -14.52 2.63
C ILE A 225 -13.88 -16.03 2.75
N VAL A 226 -15.03 -16.66 2.57
CA VAL A 226 -15.16 -18.09 2.29
C VAL A 226 -15.43 -18.25 0.79
N ASP A 227 -14.45 -18.76 0.07
CA ASP A 227 -14.60 -19.09 -1.36
C ASP A 227 -15.10 -20.52 -1.47
N ASP A 228 -16.39 -20.67 -1.70
CA ASP A 228 -17.10 -21.95 -1.84
C ASP A 228 -17.10 -22.49 -3.28
N VAL A 229 -16.46 -21.76 -4.22
CA VAL A 229 -16.39 -22.14 -5.64
C VAL A 229 -15.05 -22.82 -5.96
N THR A 230 -13.94 -22.15 -5.64
CA THR A 230 -12.58 -22.63 -5.97
C THR A 230 -11.77 -23.03 -4.73
N HIS A 231 -12.33 -22.85 -3.54
CA HIS A 231 -11.77 -23.26 -2.23
C HIS A 231 -10.37 -22.71 -1.98
N THR A 232 -10.12 -21.45 -2.39
CA THR A 232 -8.82 -20.79 -2.26
C THR A 232 -8.63 -20.08 -0.92
N SER A 233 -9.68 -19.98 -0.09
CA SER A 233 -9.62 -19.25 1.18
C SER A 233 -8.64 -19.87 2.18
N LEU A 234 -8.02 -19.00 2.96
CA LEU A 234 -7.32 -19.36 4.19
C LEU A 234 -8.30 -19.30 5.36
N ASP A 235 -8.21 -20.26 6.26
CA ASP A 235 -8.96 -20.25 7.50
C ASP A 235 -8.34 -19.25 8.48
N VAL A 236 -9.18 -18.39 9.06
CA VAL A 236 -8.78 -17.45 10.11
C VAL A 236 -9.13 -18.08 11.45
N THR A 237 -8.12 -18.55 12.16
CA THR A 237 -8.29 -19.29 13.42
C THR A 237 -7.99 -18.46 14.67
N CYS A 238 -7.46 -17.25 14.49
CA CYS A 238 -7.06 -16.36 15.55
C CYS A 238 -7.54 -14.94 15.26
N GLU A 239 -8.20 -14.33 16.21
CA GLU A 239 -8.45 -12.89 16.22
C GLU A 239 -7.76 -12.29 17.44
N ILE A 240 -7.23 -11.08 17.28
CA ILE A 240 -6.55 -10.36 18.34
C ILE A 240 -7.21 -8.99 18.53
N ASP A 241 -7.35 -8.59 19.77
CA ASP A 241 -7.77 -7.22 20.12
C ASP A 241 -6.54 -6.31 20.13
N THR A 242 -6.53 -5.32 19.27
CA THR A 242 -5.47 -4.31 19.15
C THR A 242 -5.91 -2.95 19.67
N SER A 243 -7.06 -2.88 20.33
CA SER A 243 -7.58 -1.63 20.89
C SER A 243 -6.64 -1.07 21.97
N PRO A 244 -6.15 0.17 21.82
CA PRO A 244 -5.32 0.80 22.84
C PRO A 244 -6.09 0.95 24.18
N ALA A 245 -5.37 0.86 25.29
CA ALA A 245 -5.96 1.12 26.59
C ALA A 245 -6.53 2.55 26.66
N GLY A 246 -7.78 2.67 27.09
CA GLY A 246 -8.48 3.96 27.21
C GLY A 246 -9.15 4.42 25.91
N GLN A 247 -9.17 3.61 24.87
CA GLN A 247 -9.95 3.89 23.67
C GLN A 247 -11.45 3.86 23.97
N THR A 248 -12.18 4.81 23.38
CA THR A 248 -13.64 4.81 23.35
C THR A 248 -14.08 4.52 21.92
N SER A 249 -14.81 3.43 21.72
CA SER A 249 -15.40 3.06 20.44
C SER A 249 -16.91 3.25 20.45
N ALA A 250 -17.49 3.72 19.35
CA ALA A 250 -18.91 3.89 19.17
C ALA A 250 -19.33 3.43 17.78
N GLU A 251 -20.43 2.68 17.69
CA GLU A 251 -21.03 2.27 16.44
C GLU A 251 -22.31 3.06 16.16
N PHE A 252 -22.48 3.50 14.93
CA PHE A 252 -23.66 4.19 14.43
C PHE A 252 -24.31 3.31 13.36
N TRP A 253 -25.43 2.72 13.71
CA TRP A 253 -26.21 1.89 12.80
C TRP A 253 -27.23 2.72 12.03
N GLY A 254 -27.29 2.52 10.72
CA GLY A 254 -28.23 3.21 9.84
C GLY A 254 -28.79 2.29 8.77
N MET A 255 -29.99 2.62 8.28
CA MET A 255 -30.68 1.84 7.24
C MET A 255 -30.34 2.33 5.82
N GLY A 256 -29.39 3.24 5.70
CA GLY A 256 -29.03 3.91 4.46
C GLY A 256 -29.91 5.13 4.17
N SER A 257 -29.28 6.20 3.66
CA SER A 257 -29.92 7.49 3.31
C SER A 257 -30.71 8.15 4.45
N ASP A 258 -30.36 7.89 5.70
CA ASP A 258 -31.05 8.35 6.92
C ASP A 258 -30.27 9.42 7.72
N GLY A 259 -29.11 9.87 7.20
CA GLY A 259 -28.29 10.87 7.86
C GLY A 259 -27.24 10.32 8.84
N THR A 260 -27.19 9.01 9.11
CA THR A 260 -26.28 8.38 10.07
C THR A 260 -24.81 8.65 9.75
N VAL A 261 -24.41 8.58 8.47
CA VAL A 261 -23.04 8.93 8.04
C VAL A 261 -22.69 10.38 8.37
N GLY A 262 -23.62 11.32 8.11
CA GLY A 262 -23.47 12.73 8.45
C GLY A 262 -23.34 12.95 9.96
N ALA A 263 -24.14 12.28 10.76
CA ALA A 263 -24.09 12.35 12.21
C ALA A 263 -22.75 11.87 12.75
N ASN A 264 -22.24 10.73 12.27
CA ASN A 264 -20.93 10.22 12.65
C ASN A 264 -19.81 11.19 12.25
N LYS A 265 -19.79 11.69 11.02
CA LYS A 265 -18.81 12.70 10.57
C LYS A 265 -18.81 13.94 11.45
N ASN A 266 -19.97 14.44 11.83
CA ASN A 266 -20.08 15.61 12.71
C ASN A 266 -19.57 15.30 14.12
N SER A 267 -19.86 14.13 14.68
CA SER A 267 -19.35 13.71 15.99
C SER A 267 -17.82 13.72 16.02
N ILE A 268 -17.18 13.13 15.02
CA ILE A 268 -15.71 13.13 14.91
C ILE A 268 -15.14 14.55 14.76
N LYS A 269 -15.77 15.42 13.99
CA LYS A 269 -15.36 16.83 13.87
C LYS A 269 -15.46 17.56 15.20
N ILE A 270 -16.55 17.37 15.93
CA ILE A 270 -16.77 18.02 17.24
C ILE A 270 -15.69 17.54 18.21
N ILE A 271 -15.45 16.23 18.32
CA ILE A 271 -14.43 15.69 19.22
C ILE A 271 -13.04 16.22 18.84
N GLY A 272 -12.68 16.17 17.54
CA GLY A 272 -11.39 16.62 17.05
C GLY A 272 -11.11 18.11 17.25
N HIS A 273 -12.14 18.97 17.22
CA HIS A 273 -12.02 20.40 17.46
C HIS A 273 -12.07 20.77 18.96
N ALA A 274 -12.86 20.04 19.73
CA ALA A 274 -13.10 20.35 21.13
C ALA A 274 -12.10 19.73 22.10
N THR A 275 -11.28 18.79 21.64
CA THR A 275 -10.34 18.03 22.48
C THR A 275 -8.99 17.81 21.78
N ASP A 276 -7.97 17.45 22.55
CA ASP A 276 -6.67 17.02 22.03
C ASP A 276 -6.62 15.52 21.70
N LEU A 277 -7.75 14.82 21.77
CA LEU A 277 -7.82 13.40 21.47
C LEU A 277 -7.61 13.12 19.99
N TYR A 278 -6.94 12.03 19.68
CA TYR A 278 -6.96 11.44 18.35
C TYR A 278 -8.34 10.85 18.10
N CYS A 279 -8.91 11.12 16.94
CA CYS A 279 -10.24 10.63 16.58
C CYS A 279 -10.29 10.23 15.11
N GLN A 280 -10.95 9.13 14.86
CA GLN A 280 -11.18 8.64 13.50
C GLN A 280 -12.53 7.94 13.40
N ALA A 281 -13.08 7.92 12.22
CA ALA A 281 -14.24 7.11 11.87
C ALA A 281 -14.10 6.55 10.47
N TYR A 282 -14.70 5.42 10.22
CA TYR A 282 -14.83 4.85 8.89
C TYR A 282 -16.24 4.28 8.70
N PHE A 283 -16.61 4.09 7.45
CA PHE A 283 -17.96 3.70 7.09
C PHE A 283 -17.92 2.36 6.35
N VAL A 284 -18.76 1.44 6.79
CA VAL A 284 -18.95 0.13 6.19
C VAL A 284 -20.37 0.06 5.64
N TYR A 285 -20.52 -0.53 4.48
CA TYR A 285 -21.81 -0.70 3.82
C TYR A 285 -22.00 -2.17 3.48
N ASP A 286 -23.06 -2.75 4.01
CA ASP A 286 -23.47 -4.11 3.70
C ASP A 286 -24.55 -4.13 2.63
N SER A 287 -24.56 -5.20 1.85
CA SER A 287 -25.64 -5.46 0.89
C SER A 287 -26.94 -5.77 1.63
N LYS A 288 -28.04 -5.24 1.09
CA LYS A 288 -29.39 -5.51 1.59
C LYS A 288 -29.87 -6.88 1.16
#